data_f87f480d3f25a15493e87bdf3192f8f2
#
_entry.id   f87f480d3f25a15493e87bdf3192f8f2
#
_cell.length_a   1.000
_cell.length_b   1.000
_cell.length_c   1.000
_cell.angle_alpha   90.00
_cell.angle_beta   90.00
_cell.angle_gamma   90.00
#
_symmetry.space_group_name_H-M   'P 1'
#
loop_
_entity.id
_entity.type
_entity.pdbx_description
1 polymer ?
#
loop_
_entity_poly.entity_id
_entity_poly.type
_entity_poly.pdbx_seq_one_letter_code
_entity_poly.pdbx_strand_id
1 'polypeptide(L)'
;PRLWEDPRTIDGGYTSNDPACRTYAIERSLRAIDIAHALDTKLIVLWLAREGTYVRESKDSKRSTEYLVEAINRMLAHDSSIRIAIEPKPNEPVDQAYIPTTGHAIALGHLCSDPARVGVNIESAHAILAGLDPSDEMGFALAHKKLFSVHLNDQNGIKFDADRSFGSIDLRRAFNQVRILDRHAYGSSGEFVGLDIKAMRTQKFDVSTKHLSNSRTVFLNLLEVSRGLDQKAIDALIAARDYE
;
A
#
# COMPACT_ATOMS: atom_id res chain seq x y z
N PRO A 1 10.42 0.98 -6.89
CA PRO A 1 11.82 0.50 -7.09
C PRO A 1 12.17 -0.58 -6.06
N ARG A 2 12.76 -1.71 -6.53
CA ARG A 2 13.17 -2.81 -5.65
C ARG A 2 14.51 -2.48 -4.98
N LEU A 3 14.45 -1.95 -3.79
CA LEU A 3 15.63 -1.64 -2.98
C LEU A 3 15.98 -2.74 -1.98
N TRP A 4 14.99 -3.38 -1.41
CA TRP A 4 15.11 -4.25 -0.23
C TRP A 4 15.97 -5.51 -0.43
N GLU A 5 16.21 -5.94 -1.67
CA GLU A 5 17.02 -7.14 -1.98
C GLU A 5 18.53 -6.86 -2.03
N ASP A 6 18.93 -5.60 -2.20
CA ASP A 6 20.36 -5.25 -2.30
C ASP A 6 21.00 -5.26 -0.90
N PRO A 7 22.10 -5.97 -0.70
CA PRO A 7 22.78 -6.02 0.61
C PRO A 7 23.17 -4.64 1.15
N ARG A 8 23.42 -3.66 0.29
CA ARG A 8 23.72 -2.28 0.71
C ARG A 8 22.58 -1.61 1.46
N THR A 9 21.35 -2.00 1.17
CA THR A 9 20.14 -1.38 1.75
C THR A 9 19.57 -2.16 2.93
N ILE A 10 20.31 -3.13 3.47
CA ILE A 10 19.83 -3.98 4.57
C ILE A 10 19.43 -3.17 5.82
N ASP A 11 20.10 -2.04 6.04
CA ASP A 11 19.83 -1.09 7.13
C ASP A 11 19.10 0.18 6.62
N GLY A 12 18.22 0.04 5.65
CA GLY A 12 17.52 1.14 4.99
C GLY A 12 18.19 1.57 3.69
N GLY A 13 17.39 1.99 2.74
CA GLY A 13 17.84 2.63 1.51
C GLY A 13 17.92 4.13 1.70
N TYR A 14 16.78 4.78 1.72
CA TYR A 14 16.67 6.24 1.88
C TYR A 14 17.07 6.72 3.28
N THR A 15 16.84 5.90 4.31
CA THR A 15 17.11 6.24 5.72
C THR A 15 18.40 5.62 6.25
N SER A 16 19.26 5.09 5.38
CA SER A 16 20.56 4.57 5.78
C SER A 16 21.42 5.65 6.45
N ASN A 17 22.20 5.25 7.46
CA ASN A 17 23.21 6.13 8.04
C ASN A 17 24.35 6.44 7.04
N ASP A 18 24.58 5.54 6.06
CA ASP A 18 25.58 5.73 5.00
C ASP A 18 25.03 6.64 3.88
N PRO A 19 25.64 7.83 3.64
CA PRO A 19 25.25 8.72 2.55
C PRO A 19 25.36 8.07 1.15
N ALA A 20 26.33 7.19 0.94
CA ALA A 20 26.50 6.52 -0.34
C ALA A 20 25.34 5.56 -0.63
N CYS A 21 24.84 4.88 0.40
CA CYS A 21 23.65 4.04 0.31
C CYS A 21 22.41 4.87 -0.03
N ARG A 22 22.21 6.02 0.63
CA ARG A 22 21.08 6.93 0.31
C ARG A 22 21.14 7.42 -1.13
N THR A 23 22.31 7.81 -1.60
CA THR A 23 22.52 8.23 -3.01
C THR A 23 22.15 7.10 -3.95
N TYR A 24 22.62 5.87 -3.71
CA TYR A 24 22.27 4.70 -4.51
C TYR A 24 20.76 4.45 -4.55
N ALA A 25 20.09 4.54 -3.41
CA ALA A 25 18.64 4.32 -3.32
C ALA A 25 17.86 5.34 -4.17
N ILE A 26 18.25 6.60 -4.10
CA ILE A 26 17.65 7.67 -4.90
C ILE A 26 17.91 7.43 -6.39
N GLU A 27 19.15 7.22 -6.81
CA GLU A 27 19.50 7.00 -8.23
C GLU A 27 18.79 5.78 -8.83
N ARG A 28 18.64 4.71 -8.04
CA ARG A 28 17.87 3.54 -8.46
C ARG A 28 16.39 3.87 -8.65
N SER A 29 15.85 4.74 -7.83
CA SER A 29 14.45 5.18 -7.93
C SER A 29 14.22 6.11 -9.12
N LEU A 30 15.17 7.00 -9.41
CA LEU A 30 15.12 7.83 -10.62
C LEU A 30 15.12 6.97 -11.88
N ARG A 31 15.96 5.93 -11.94
CA ARG A 31 15.94 4.96 -13.06
C ARG A 31 14.62 4.20 -13.16
N ALA A 32 13.96 3.89 -12.04
CA ALA A 32 12.64 3.28 -12.08
C ALA A 32 11.58 4.24 -12.64
N ILE A 33 11.70 5.54 -12.39
CA ILE A 33 10.87 6.58 -13.00
C ILE A 33 11.11 6.67 -14.51
N ASP A 34 12.38 6.62 -14.98
CA ASP A 34 12.70 6.61 -16.41
C ASP A 34 12.05 5.41 -17.11
N ILE A 35 12.06 4.23 -16.48
CA ILE A 35 11.39 3.04 -17.00
C ILE A 35 9.87 3.23 -17.01
N ALA A 36 9.30 3.78 -15.94
CA ALA A 36 7.86 4.07 -15.86
C ALA A 36 7.44 5.04 -16.98
N HIS A 37 8.23 6.09 -17.22
CA HIS A 37 8.01 7.04 -18.29
C HIS A 37 8.07 6.35 -19.67
N ALA A 38 9.06 5.51 -19.91
CA ALA A 38 9.19 4.75 -21.16
C ALA A 38 8.03 3.77 -21.42
N LEU A 39 7.36 3.32 -20.37
CA LEU A 39 6.19 2.45 -20.39
C LEU A 39 4.85 3.21 -20.34
N ASP A 40 4.86 4.53 -20.41
CA ASP A 40 3.70 5.42 -20.21
C ASP A 40 2.95 5.15 -18.89
N THR A 41 3.68 4.74 -17.87
CA THR A 41 3.17 4.53 -16.52
C THR A 41 3.41 5.80 -15.70
N LYS A 42 2.33 6.38 -15.14
CA LYS A 42 2.37 7.67 -14.41
C LYS A 42 2.36 7.52 -12.89
N LEU A 43 2.44 6.31 -12.41
CA LEU A 43 2.44 5.99 -10.98
C LEU A 43 3.56 5.02 -10.66
N ILE A 44 4.33 5.32 -9.61
CA ILE A 44 5.24 4.37 -8.98
C ILE A 44 4.82 4.13 -7.55
N VAL A 45 5.03 2.90 -7.07
CA VAL A 45 4.81 2.54 -5.68
C VAL A 45 6.16 2.52 -4.95
N LEU A 46 6.24 3.17 -3.81
CA LEU A 46 7.35 3.10 -2.87
C LEU A 46 6.96 2.20 -1.71
N TRP A 47 7.41 0.95 -1.76
CA TRP A 47 7.38 0.03 -0.64
C TRP A 47 8.59 0.25 0.24
N LEU A 48 8.39 0.81 1.43
CA LEU A 48 9.43 1.31 2.32
C LEU A 48 9.86 0.24 3.36
N ALA A 49 9.98 -1.01 2.94
CA ALA A 49 10.14 -2.17 3.82
C ALA A 49 11.39 -2.14 4.72
N ARG A 50 12.46 -1.48 4.28
CA ARG A 50 13.70 -1.36 5.05
C ARG A 50 13.83 -0.01 5.76
N GLU A 51 12.89 0.89 5.54
CA GLU A 51 12.91 2.24 6.12
C GLU A 51 12.34 2.21 7.55
N GLY A 52 13.20 1.85 8.47
CA GLY A 52 12.87 1.64 9.87
C GLY A 52 14.10 1.23 10.67
N THR A 53 13.90 0.58 11.79
CA THR A 53 14.98 0.17 12.67
C THR A 53 14.66 -1.09 13.46
N TYR A 54 15.71 -1.84 13.81
CA TYR A 54 15.71 -2.89 14.84
C TYR A 54 16.15 -2.33 16.19
N VAL A 55 17.13 -1.41 16.17
CA VAL A 55 17.69 -0.78 17.36
C VAL A 55 17.46 0.72 17.26
N ARG A 56 16.58 1.25 18.11
CA ARG A 56 16.10 2.65 18.00
C ARG A 56 17.23 3.67 18.09
N GLU A 57 18.21 3.40 18.95
CA GLU A 57 19.35 4.27 19.20
C GLU A 57 20.32 4.34 18.01
N SER A 58 20.16 3.44 17.03
CA SER A 58 21.03 3.42 15.85
C SER A 58 20.71 4.50 14.83
N LYS A 59 19.51 5.11 14.89
CA LYS A 59 19.05 6.12 13.92
C LYS A 59 18.30 7.26 14.61
N ASP A 60 18.46 8.46 14.07
CA ASP A 60 17.63 9.61 14.39
C ASP A 60 16.35 9.57 13.53
N SER A 61 15.19 9.35 14.16
CA SER A 61 13.90 9.21 13.48
C SER A 61 13.44 10.50 12.80
N LYS A 62 13.76 11.68 13.37
CA LYS A 62 13.49 12.97 12.73
C LYS A 62 14.30 13.11 11.45
N ARG A 63 15.61 12.82 11.53
CA ARG A 63 16.50 12.88 10.38
C ARG A 63 16.13 11.85 9.31
N SER A 64 15.70 10.66 9.71
CA SER A 64 15.20 9.63 8.80
C SER A 64 13.96 10.10 8.03
N THR A 65 13.04 10.80 8.69
CA THR A 65 11.88 11.41 8.03
C THR A 65 12.31 12.48 7.02
N GLU A 66 13.27 13.34 7.37
CA GLU A 66 13.83 14.36 6.47
C GLU A 66 14.48 13.72 5.22
N TYR A 67 15.20 12.61 5.38
CA TYR A 67 15.77 11.86 4.26
C TYR A 67 14.71 11.26 3.34
N LEU A 68 13.59 10.76 3.88
CA LEU A 68 12.47 10.28 3.06
C LEU A 68 11.85 11.41 2.24
N VAL A 69 11.63 12.58 2.86
CA VAL A 69 11.13 13.79 2.16
C VAL A 69 12.10 14.22 1.07
N GLU A 70 13.40 14.25 1.36
CA GLU A 70 14.43 14.60 0.37
C GLU A 70 14.40 13.63 -0.82
N ALA A 71 14.36 12.31 -0.57
CA ALA A 71 14.31 11.31 -1.62
C ALA A 71 13.07 11.45 -2.51
N ILE A 72 11.89 11.64 -1.90
CA ILE A 72 10.64 11.84 -2.63
C ILE A 72 10.71 13.13 -3.46
N ASN A 73 11.21 14.24 -2.90
CA ASN A 73 11.37 15.49 -3.62
C ASN A 73 12.32 15.37 -4.81
N ARG A 74 13.39 14.57 -4.70
CA ARG A 74 14.29 14.29 -5.83
C ARG A 74 13.56 13.51 -6.94
N MET A 75 12.69 12.57 -6.58
CA MET A 75 11.87 11.85 -7.54
C MET A 75 10.84 12.75 -8.22
N LEU A 76 10.15 13.61 -7.46
CA LEU A 76 9.17 14.57 -7.98
C LEU A 76 9.79 15.62 -8.91
N ALA A 77 11.04 16.03 -8.65
CA ALA A 77 11.79 16.95 -9.49
C ALA A 77 12.33 16.31 -10.77
N HIS A 78 12.57 14.98 -10.75
CA HIS A 78 13.11 14.23 -11.89
C HIS A 78 12.10 14.09 -13.04
N ASP A 79 10.83 13.86 -12.73
CA ASP A 79 9.74 13.77 -13.71
C ASP A 79 8.50 14.53 -13.20
N SER A 80 8.04 15.52 -13.96
CA SER A 80 6.90 16.36 -13.57
C SER A 80 5.54 15.66 -13.71
N SER A 81 5.48 14.52 -14.40
CA SER A 81 4.24 13.75 -14.64
C SER A 81 4.03 12.60 -13.68
N ILE A 82 5.09 12.13 -13.01
CA ILE A 82 5.03 10.96 -12.14
C ILE A 82 4.29 11.26 -10.84
N ARG A 83 3.45 10.33 -10.42
CA ARG A 83 2.84 10.29 -9.09
C ARG A 83 3.49 9.19 -8.25
N ILE A 84 3.55 9.39 -6.97
CA ILE A 84 4.18 8.48 -6.02
C ILE A 84 3.14 7.98 -5.03
N ALA A 85 2.91 6.69 -4.99
CA ALA A 85 2.10 6.02 -3.98
C ALA A 85 3.01 5.40 -2.92
N ILE A 86 2.95 5.87 -1.69
CA ILE A 86 3.66 5.26 -0.58
C ILE A 86 2.82 4.08 -0.10
N GLU A 87 3.46 2.92 0.04
CA GLU A 87 2.86 1.72 0.58
C GLU A 87 3.31 1.53 2.03
N PRO A 88 2.47 1.89 3.00
CA PRO A 88 2.79 1.77 4.40
C PRO A 88 2.81 0.31 4.84
N LYS A 89 3.76 -0.01 5.72
CA LYS A 89 3.87 -1.33 6.35
C LYS A 89 4.39 -1.18 7.78
N PRO A 90 3.79 -1.81 8.80
CA PRO A 90 4.18 -1.55 10.19
C PRO A 90 5.52 -2.20 10.57
N ASN A 91 5.81 -3.36 10.00
CA ASN A 91 6.97 -4.18 10.32
C ASN A 91 7.37 -5.08 9.16
N GLU A 92 8.41 -5.87 9.32
CA GLU A 92 8.96 -6.83 8.37
C GLU A 92 9.44 -6.20 7.05
N PRO A 93 10.75 -6.33 6.72
CA PRO A 93 11.76 -7.06 7.51
C PRO A 93 12.24 -6.35 8.76
N VAL A 94 12.05 -5.05 8.91
CA VAL A 94 12.41 -4.32 10.14
C VAL A 94 11.37 -4.54 11.24
N ASP A 95 11.77 -4.40 12.50
CA ASP A 95 10.84 -4.55 13.62
C ASP A 95 9.82 -3.42 13.69
N GLN A 96 10.23 -2.21 13.30
CA GLN A 96 9.36 -1.04 13.24
C GLN A 96 9.72 -0.15 12.07
N ALA A 97 8.77 0.02 11.15
CA ALA A 97 8.88 0.95 10.04
C ALA A 97 8.61 2.40 10.48
N TYR A 98 9.21 3.36 9.77
CA TYR A 98 8.93 4.79 9.98
C TYR A 98 7.58 5.20 9.42
N ILE A 99 7.07 4.49 8.42
CA ILE A 99 5.76 4.76 7.80
C ILE A 99 4.83 3.55 7.98
N PRO A 100 4.33 3.34 9.20
CA PRO A 100 3.60 2.11 9.52
C PRO A 100 2.13 2.10 9.09
N THR A 101 1.50 3.26 8.83
CA THR A 101 0.07 3.38 8.54
C THR A 101 -0.21 4.40 7.43
N THR A 102 -1.42 4.36 6.88
CA THR A 102 -1.92 5.33 5.88
C THR A 102 -1.78 6.78 6.34
N GLY A 103 -2.10 7.05 7.61
CA GLY A 103 -1.98 8.39 8.17
C GLY A 103 -0.55 8.91 8.15
N HIS A 104 0.45 8.06 8.50
CA HIS A 104 1.87 8.44 8.40
C HIS A 104 2.29 8.73 6.96
N ALA A 105 1.85 7.90 6.00
CA ALA A 105 2.19 8.09 4.59
C ALA A 105 1.58 9.39 4.03
N ILE A 106 0.33 9.72 4.37
CA ILE A 106 -0.32 10.97 3.98
C ILE A 106 0.39 12.17 4.61
N ALA A 107 0.71 12.10 5.91
CA ALA A 107 1.44 13.15 6.61
C ALA A 107 2.82 13.39 5.99
N LEU A 108 3.57 12.32 5.67
CA LEU A 108 4.85 12.43 4.95
C LEU A 108 4.66 13.12 3.59
N GLY A 109 3.62 12.75 2.84
CA GLY A 109 3.30 13.36 1.55
C GLY A 109 3.05 14.87 1.63
N HIS A 110 2.46 15.34 2.74
CA HIS A 110 2.25 16.78 2.97
C HIS A 110 3.54 17.58 3.23
N LEU A 111 4.61 16.91 3.63
CA LEU A 111 5.93 17.53 3.81
C LEU A 111 6.71 17.65 2.49
N CYS A 112 6.25 16.99 1.43
CA CYS A 112 6.94 17.00 0.14
C CYS A 112 6.65 18.28 -0.66
N SER A 113 7.52 18.58 -1.64
CA SER A 113 7.45 19.80 -2.46
C SER A 113 6.21 19.91 -3.34
N ASP A 114 5.63 18.77 -3.72
CA ASP A 114 4.36 18.69 -4.44
C ASP A 114 3.46 17.62 -3.81
N PRO A 115 2.73 17.99 -2.74
CA PRO A 115 1.85 17.05 -2.04
C PRO A 115 0.75 16.47 -2.92
N ALA A 116 0.34 17.14 -4.01
CA ALA A 116 -0.72 16.66 -4.88
C ALA A 116 -0.31 15.35 -5.60
N ARG A 117 0.98 15.18 -5.87
CA ARG A 117 1.52 14.00 -6.55
C ARG A 117 1.99 12.88 -5.61
N VAL A 118 1.84 13.05 -4.29
CA VAL A 118 2.16 12.01 -3.31
C VAL A 118 0.87 11.52 -2.66
N GLY A 119 0.64 10.23 -2.71
CA GLY A 119 -0.51 9.55 -2.11
C GLY A 119 -0.12 8.19 -1.55
N VAL A 120 -1.08 7.30 -1.43
CA VAL A 120 -0.86 5.98 -0.84
C VAL A 120 -1.27 4.86 -1.78
N ASN A 121 -0.57 3.75 -1.68
CA ASN A 121 -1.02 2.43 -2.07
C ASN A 121 -1.41 1.69 -0.79
N ILE A 122 -2.67 1.29 -0.66
CA ILE A 122 -3.11 0.54 0.52
C ILE A 122 -3.09 -0.94 0.18
N GLU A 123 -2.25 -1.67 0.91
CA GLU A 123 -2.26 -3.11 0.90
C GLU A 123 -3.03 -3.64 2.11
N SER A 124 -3.99 -4.55 1.84
CA SER A 124 -4.89 -5.08 2.87
C SER A 124 -4.13 -5.75 4.02
N ALA A 125 -3.13 -6.59 3.70
CA ALA A 125 -2.35 -7.30 4.71
C ALA A 125 -1.58 -6.34 5.62
N HIS A 126 -1.02 -5.27 5.06
CA HIS A 126 -0.26 -4.28 5.82
C HIS A 126 -1.13 -3.51 6.81
N ALA A 127 -2.35 -3.13 6.43
CA ALA A 127 -3.30 -2.50 7.33
C ALA A 127 -3.69 -3.45 8.49
N ILE A 128 -3.96 -4.72 8.17
CA ILE A 128 -4.29 -5.75 9.17
C ILE A 128 -3.12 -5.98 10.15
N LEU A 129 -1.89 -6.05 9.65
CA LEU A 129 -0.68 -6.16 10.49
C LEU A 129 -0.48 -4.95 11.40
N ALA A 130 -0.93 -3.77 10.97
CA ALA A 130 -0.94 -2.56 11.79
C ALA A 130 -2.09 -2.53 12.83
N GLY A 131 -2.95 -3.56 12.86
CA GLY A 131 -4.12 -3.62 13.73
C GLY A 131 -5.29 -2.75 13.28
N LEU A 132 -5.32 -2.39 11.98
CA LEU A 132 -6.31 -1.50 11.38
C LEU A 132 -7.24 -2.28 10.42
N ASP A 133 -8.42 -1.73 10.14
CA ASP A 133 -9.30 -2.28 9.11
C ASP A 133 -8.94 -1.66 7.74
N PRO A 134 -8.65 -2.46 6.71
CA PRO A 134 -8.28 -1.94 5.40
C PRO A 134 -9.36 -1.04 4.76
N SER A 135 -10.65 -1.32 5.01
CA SER A 135 -11.72 -0.48 4.45
C SER A 135 -11.77 0.91 5.09
N ASP A 136 -11.46 1.02 6.39
CA ASP A 136 -11.36 2.31 7.08
C ASP A 136 -10.16 3.11 6.57
N GLU A 137 -9.01 2.43 6.37
CA GLU A 137 -7.81 3.05 5.78
C GLU A 137 -8.07 3.57 4.35
N MET A 138 -8.79 2.79 3.52
CA MET A 138 -9.21 3.21 2.19
C MET A 138 -10.16 4.41 2.27
N GLY A 139 -11.16 4.38 3.16
CA GLY A 139 -12.07 5.49 3.40
C GLY A 139 -11.35 6.77 3.81
N PHE A 140 -10.38 6.65 4.72
CA PHE A 140 -9.53 7.76 5.16
C PHE A 140 -8.73 8.35 3.99
N ALA A 141 -8.08 7.50 3.19
CA ALA A 141 -7.30 7.96 2.04
C ALA A 141 -8.17 8.58 0.94
N LEU A 142 -9.40 8.06 0.71
CA LEU A 142 -10.38 8.65 -0.20
C LEU A 142 -10.82 10.04 0.25
N ALA A 143 -11.11 10.22 1.54
CA ALA A 143 -11.46 11.52 2.12
C ALA A 143 -10.37 12.57 1.90
N HIS A 144 -9.09 12.16 1.95
CA HIS A 144 -7.94 13.00 1.66
C HIS A 144 -7.61 13.15 0.17
N LYS A 145 -8.31 12.46 -0.74
CA LYS A 145 -8.01 12.36 -2.19
C LYS A 145 -6.60 11.82 -2.45
N LYS A 146 -6.17 10.88 -1.63
CA LYS A 146 -4.81 10.31 -1.61
C LYS A 146 -4.75 8.82 -1.91
N LEU A 147 -5.88 8.16 -2.15
CA LEU A 147 -5.87 6.75 -2.53
C LEU A 147 -5.48 6.63 -4.01
N PHE A 148 -4.19 6.39 -4.27
CA PHE A 148 -3.64 6.32 -5.63
C PHE A 148 -3.62 4.91 -6.19
N SER A 149 -3.49 3.91 -5.33
CA SER A 149 -3.47 2.51 -5.68
C SER A 149 -3.99 1.66 -4.53
N VAL A 150 -4.42 0.44 -4.83
CA VAL A 150 -4.86 -0.56 -3.86
C VAL A 150 -4.26 -1.90 -4.25
N HIS A 151 -3.68 -2.59 -3.28
CA HIS A 151 -3.24 -3.98 -3.38
C HIS A 151 -4.09 -4.85 -2.46
N LEU A 152 -4.94 -5.68 -3.05
CA LEU A 152 -5.82 -6.57 -2.31
C LEU A 152 -5.15 -7.91 -2.05
N ASN A 153 -5.22 -8.35 -0.81
CA ASN A 153 -4.86 -9.67 -0.34
C ASN A 153 -5.61 -9.97 0.97
N ASP A 154 -5.18 -10.96 1.71
CA ASP A 154 -5.72 -11.28 3.02
C ASP A 154 -4.61 -11.68 4.00
N GLN A 155 -4.89 -11.54 5.29
CA GLN A 155 -3.92 -11.68 6.36
C GLN A 155 -4.57 -12.24 7.63
N ASN A 156 -3.86 -13.15 8.30
CA ASN A 156 -4.33 -13.76 9.53
C ASN A 156 -4.00 -12.97 10.82
N GLY A 157 -3.31 -11.83 10.70
CA GLY A 157 -2.94 -10.98 11.83
C GLY A 157 -1.70 -11.44 12.62
N ILE A 158 -1.02 -12.50 12.19
CA ILE A 158 0.25 -12.94 12.77
C ILE A 158 1.38 -12.09 12.18
N LYS A 159 2.49 -11.96 12.91
CA LYS A 159 3.63 -11.06 12.64
C LYS A 159 4.10 -10.98 11.18
N PHE A 160 4.06 -12.07 10.42
CA PHE A 160 4.60 -12.12 9.07
C PHE A 160 3.53 -11.80 8.03
N ASP A 161 3.95 -11.11 6.98
CA ASP A 161 3.15 -10.83 5.81
C ASP A 161 2.78 -12.11 5.07
N ALA A 162 1.50 -12.43 5.08
CA ALA A 162 1.02 -13.71 4.58
C ALA A 162 0.63 -13.67 3.10
N ASP A 163 0.31 -12.50 2.55
CA ASP A 163 -0.15 -12.28 1.16
C ASP A 163 -1.10 -13.38 0.67
N ARG A 164 -2.12 -13.66 1.47
CA ARG A 164 -3.11 -14.70 1.18
C ARG A 164 -4.04 -14.26 0.05
N SER A 165 -4.65 -15.25 -0.61
CA SER A 165 -5.72 -14.97 -1.56
C SER A 165 -6.79 -14.10 -0.95
N PHE A 166 -7.25 -13.08 -1.68
CA PHE A 166 -8.25 -12.12 -1.22
C PHE A 166 -9.54 -12.82 -0.76
N GLY A 167 -10.01 -12.48 0.43
CA GLY A 167 -11.20 -13.05 1.05
C GLY A 167 -11.06 -14.48 1.58
N SER A 168 -9.82 -15.00 1.66
CA SER A 168 -9.60 -16.39 2.11
C SER A 168 -9.55 -16.56 3.63
N ILE A 169 -9.37 -15.47 4.37
CA ILE A 169 -9.32 -15.46 5.84
C ILE A 169 -10.57 -14.80 6.40
N ASP A 170 -10.89 -13.58 5.91
CA ASP A 170 -12.04 -12.81 6.39
C ASP A 170 -12.82 -12.24 5.19
N LEU A 171 -13.86 -12.97 4.80
CA LEU A 171 -14.71 -12.58 3.68
C LEU A 171 -15.52 -11.31 3.96
N ARG A 172 -15.90 -11.06 5.21
CA ARG A 172 -16.63 -9.84 5.62
C ARG A 172 -15.73 -8.61 5.47
N ARG A 173 -14.49 -8.70 5.89
CA ARG A 173 -13.49 -7.65 5.70
C ARG A 173 -13.20 -7.42 4.22
N ALA A 174 -13.09 -8.48 3.42
CA ALA A 174 -12.93 -8.36 1.97
C ALA A 174 -14.14 -7.65 1.34
N PHE A 175 -15.37 -7.99 1.76
CA PHE A 175 -16.59 -7.32 1.29
C PHE A 175 -16.58 -5.83 1.62
N ASN A 176 -16.21 -5.44 2.84
CA ASN A 176 -16.15 -4.03 3.24
C ASN A 176 -15.19 -3.21 2.37
N GLN A 177 -14.04 -3.79 2.00
CA GLN A 177 -13.08 -3.17 1.09
C GLN A 177 -13.70 -2.95 -0.31
N VAL A 178 -14.30 -3.99 -0.88
CA VAL A 178 -14.98 -3.88 -2.19
C VAL A 178 -16.08 -2.82 -2.15
N ARG A 179 -16.87 -2.82 -1.07
CA ARG A 179 -18.00 -1.89 -0.92
C ARG A 179 -17.55 -0.44 -0.80
N ILE A 180 -16.50 -0.12 -0.04
CA ILE A 180 -16.01 1.26 0.07
C ILE A 180 -15.48 1.76 -1.27
N LEU A 181 -14.75 0.93 -2.02
CA LEU A 181 -14.24 1.27 -3.35
C LEU A 181 -15.40 1.50 -4.35
N ASP A 182 -16.40 0.61 -4.39
CA ASP A 182 -17.54 0.70 -5.29
C ASP A 182 -18.40 1.95 -4.99
N ARG A 183 -18.73 2.20 -3.73
CA ARG A 183 -19.54 3.37 -3.30
C ARG A 183 -18.92 4.71 -3.62
N HIS A 184 -17.59 4.78 -3.66
CA HIS A 184 -16.85 6.00 -3.99
C HIS A 184 -16.32 6.02 -5.42
N ALA A 185 -16.83 5.13 -6.28
CA ALA A 185 -16.50 5.06 -7.71
C ALA A 185 -14.98 4.97 -7.97
N TYR A 186 -14.23 4.33 -7.06
CA TYR A 186 -12.79 4.10 -7.26
C TYR A 186 -12.58 3.28 -8.54
N GLY A 187 -11.62 3.69 -9.38
CA GLY A 187 -11.37 3.13 -10.70
C GLY A 187 -12.00 3.94 -11.84
N SER A 188 -12.92 4.88 -11.55
CA SER A 188 -13.58 5.70 -12.59
C SER A 188 -12.64 6.70 -13.27
N SER A 189 -11.53 7.05 -12.64
CA SER A 189 -10.49 7.96 -13.18
C SER A 189 -9.24 7.22 -13.67
N GLY A 190 -9.33 5.89 -13.83
CA GLY A 190 -8.24 5.06 -14.31
C GLY A 190 -7.36 4.46 -13.21
N GLU A 191 -7.81 4.51 -11.95
CA GLU A 191 -7.12 3.82 -10.87
C GLU A 191 -7.27 2.30 -11.02
N PHE A 192 -6.27 1.58 -10.55
CA PHE A 192 -6.24 0.12 -10.60
C PHE A 192 -6.46 -0.50 -9.22
N VAL A 193 -7.11 -1.66 -9.21
CA VAL A 193 -7.12 -2.59 -8.07
C VAL A 193 -6.15 -3.71 -8.42
N GLY A 194 -5.01 -3.73 -7.74
CA GLY A 194 -4.00 -4.77 -7.85
C GLY A 194 -4.25 -5.93 -6.89
N LEU A 195 -3.63 -7.06 -7.17
CA LEU A 195 -3.57 -8.22 -6.28
C LEU A 195 -2.12 -8.44 -5.88
N ASP A 196 -1.78 -8.20 -4.62
CA ASP A 196 -0.46 -8.52 -4.05
C ASP A 196 -0.58 -9.80 -3.23
N ILE A 197 -0.53 -10.92 -3.92
CA ILE A 197 -0.75 -12.25 -3.36
C ILE A 197 0.31 -13.21 -3.85
N LYS A 198 0.69 -14.15 -3.00
CA LYS A 198 1.71 -15.15 -3.34
C LYS A 198 1.18 -16.58 -3.26
N ALA A 199 1.71 -17.43 -4.12
CA ALA A 199 1.49 -18.87 -4.01
C ALA A 199 2.10 -19.41 -2.71
N MET A 200 1.36 -20.29 -2.03
CA MET A 200 1.89 -20.95 -0.83
C MET A 200 3.08 -21.84 -1.20
N ARG A 201 4.11 -21.88 -0.36
CA ARG A 201 5.35 -22.64 -0.60
C ARG A 201 5.12 -24.15 -0.78
N THR A 202 4.03 -24.67 -0.25
CA THR A 202 3.62 -26.07 -0.37
C THR A 202 2.78 -26.36 -1.61
N GLN A 203 2.45 -25.32 -2.40
CA GLN A 203 1.62 -25.45 -3.58
C GLN A 203 2.43 -26.02 -4.76
N LYS A 204 1.83 -26.90 -5.55
CA LYS A 204 2.46 -27.43 -6.76
C LYS A 204 2.53 -26.36 -7.84
N PHE A 205 3.55 -26.43 -8.70
CA PHE A 205 3.82 -25.44 -9.75
C PHE A 205 2.66 -25.28 -10.74
N ASP A 206 2.05 -26.38 -11.17
CA ASP A 206 0.94 -26.41 -12.14
C ASP A 206 -0.34 -25.70 -11.67
N VAL A 207 -0.46 -25.46 -10.36
CA VAL A 207 -1.58 -24.71 -9.75
C VAL A 207 -1.14 -23.38 -9.13
N SER A 208 0.09 -22.95 -9.38
CA SER A 208 0.71 -21.80 -8.71
C SER A 208 0.04 -20.46 -9.01
N THR A 209 -0.77 -20.35 -10.07
CA THR A 209 -1.50 -19.12 -10.44
C THR A 209 -2.95 -19.10 -9.99
N LYS A 210 -3.47 -20.17 -9.39
CA LYS A 210 -4.88 -20.25 -8.96
C LYS A 210 -5.25 -19.20 -7.91
N HIS A 211 -4.32 -18.81 -7.05
CA HIS A 211 -4.54 -17.74 -6.07
C HIS A 211 -4.94 -16.42 -6.73
N LEU A 212 -4.37 -16.08 -7.88
CA LEU A 212 -4.73 -14.88 -8.65
C LEU A 212 -6.15 -14.97 -9.21
N SER A 213 -6.47 -16.06 -9.91
CA SER A 213 -7.80 -16.24 -10.50
C SER A 213 -8.89 -16.33 -9.45
N ASN A 214 -8.62 -17.02 -8.32
CA ASN A 214 -9.57 -17.13 -7.20
C ASN A 214 -9.82 -15.75 -6.56
N SER A 215 -8.77 -14.98 -6.27
CA SER A 215 -8.90 -13.65 -5.69
C SER A 215 -9.69 -12.70 -6.60
N ARG A 216 -9.42 -12.73 -7.91
CA ARG A 216 -10.20 -11.97 -8.88
C ARG A 216 -11.69 -12.39 -8.88
N THR A 217 -11.96 -13.69 -8.83
CA THR A 217 -13.34 -14.22 -8.79
C THR A 217 -14.05 -13.74 -7.52
N VAL A 218 -13.40 -13.84 -6.36
CA VAL A 218 -13.96 -13.35 -5.09
C VAL A 218 -14.25 -11.85 -5.17
N PHE A 219 -13.31 -11.06 -5.67
CA PHE A 219 -13.52 -9.61 -5.84
C PHE A 219 -14.75 -9.31 -6.69
N LEU A 220 -14.89 -9.95 -7.86
CA LEU A 220 -16.01 -9.72 -8.77
C LEU A 220 -17.36 -10.15 -8.18
N ASN A 221 -17.40 -11.29 -7.48
CA ASN A 221 -18.60 -11.76 -6.81
C ASN A 221 -19.01 -10.79 -5.69
N LEU A 222 -18.07 -10.32 -4.89
CA LEU A 222 -18.35 -9.34 -3.83
C LEU A 222 -18.80 -7.99 -4.40
N LEU A 223 -18.29 -7.59 -5.55
CA LEU A 223 -18.71 -6.39 -6.26
C LEU A 223 -20.17 -6.51 -6.75
N GLU A 224 -20.54 -7.67 -7.29
CA GLU A 224 -21.91 -7.97 -7.69
C GLU A 224 -22.86 -7.92 -6.48
N VAL A 225 -22.47 -8.55 -5.37
CA VAL A 225 -23.22 -8.49 -4.11
C VAL A 225 -23.38 -7.04 -3.64
N SER A 226 -22.29 -6.24 -3.63
CA SER A 226 -22.33 -4.82 -3.22
C SER A 226 -23.35 -4.02 -4.03
N ARG A 227 -23.37 -4.22 -5.34
CA ARG A 227 -24.27 -3.52 -6.27
C ARG A 227 -25.72 -4.00 -6.21
N GLY A 228 -25.93 -5.24 -5.78
CA GLY A 228 -27.26 -5.83 -5.58
C GLY A 228 -27.97 -5.43 -4.28
N LEU A 229 -27.28 -4.74 -3.36
CA LEU A 229 -27.86 -4.35 -2.07
C LEU A 229 -28.88 -3.21 -2.20
N ASP A 230 -30.01 -3.32 -1.50
CA ASP A 230 -30.93 -2.21 -1.31
C ASP A 230 -30.38 -1.18 -0.31
N GLN A 231 -29.69 -0.17 -0.84
CA GLN A 231 -29.07 0.87 -0.02
C GLN A 231 -30.11 1.63 0.83
N LYS A 232 -31.34 1.80 0.33
CA LYS A 232 -32.41 2.46 1.09
C LYS A 232 -32.82 1.67 2.32
N ALA A 233 -32.97 0.35 2.17
CA ALA A 233 -33.28 -0.54 3.29
C ALA A 233 -32.13 -0.52 4.32
N ILE A 234 -30.89 -0.58 3.87
CA ILE A 234 -29.71 -0.51 4.74
C ILE A 234 -29.66 0.82 5.52
N ASP A 235 -29.88 1.94 4.84
CA ASP A 235 -29.87 3.27 5.49
C ASP A 235 -30.97 3.38 6.55
N ALA A 236 -32.15 2.76 6.34
CA ALA A 236 -33.21 2.70 7.32
C ALA A 236 -32.82 1.87 8.57
N LEU A 237 -32.18 0.71 8.37
CA LEU A 237 -31.65 -0.12 9.47
C LEU A 237 -30.59 0.64 10.27
N ILE A 238 -29.66 1.31 9.59
CA ILE A 238 -28.61 2.13 10.23
C ILE A 238 -29.27 3.25 11.06
N ALA A 239 -30.26 3.95 10.52
CA ALA A 239 -30.96 5.01 11.23
C ALA A 239 -31.70 4.48 12.47
N ALA A 240 -32.26 3.28 12.40
CA ALA A 240 -32.90 2.59 13.51
C ALA A 240 -31.89 1.97 14.52
N ARG A 241 -30.59 1.97 14.22
CA ARG A 241 -29.54 1.23 14.95
C ARG A 241 -29.82 -0.26 15.07
N ASP A 242 -30.49 -0.81 14.07
CA ASP A 242 -30.69 -2.24 13.91
C ASP A 242 -29.53 -2.80 13.09
N TYR A 243 -28.58 -3.40 13.76
CA TYR A 243 -27.32 -3.87 13.17
C TYR A 243 -27.24 -5.41 13.03
N GLU A 244 -28.33 -6.12 13.34
CA GLU A 244 -28.40 -7.58 13.25
C GLU A 244 -29.03 -8.07 11.92
#